data_a7128f42fec790318f39139f140d1bf7
#
_entry.id   a7128f42fec790318f39139f140d1bf7
#
_cell.length_a   1.000
_cell.length_b   1.000
_cell.length_c   1.000
_cell.angle_alpha   90.00
_cell.angle_beta   90.00
_cell.angle_gamma   90.00
#
_symmetry.space_group_name_H-M   'P 1'
#
loop_
_entity.id
_entity.type
_entity.pdbx_description
1 polymer ?
#
loop_
_entity_poly.entity_id
_entity_poly.type
_entity_poly.pdbx_seq_one_letter_code
_entity_poly.pdbx_strand_id
1 'polypeptide(L)'
;MFNAPVLVLNQNYEPLNVCDIRRAFNLLGSEKAELLERNHQVIHTPTLAIPAPSVIRLIYLVRRPRPRVKLSRREVFARDAHTCQYCGTGSRDLTIDHVMPKHRGGRHEWENLVTACRSCNHRKGSKTLGEARMTLRREPRAPRADVRYLYGTYLADEQNDAWRSYLFLDVPGSLDE
;
A
#
# COMPACT_ATOMS: atom_id res chain seq x y z
N MET A 1 -1.07 3.71 27.16
CA MET A 1 -0.87 2.59 26.21
C MET A 1 0.14 3.03 25.17
N PHE A 2 1.29 2.35 25.07
CA PHE A 2 2.40 2.72 24.17
C PHE A 2 2.12 2.24 22.76
N ASN A 3 1.28 2.95 22.01
CA ASN A 3 0.82 2.48 20.70
C ASN A 3 1.17 3.43 19.55
N ALA A 4 2.17 4.32 19.74
CA ALA A 4 2.61 5.15 18.63
C ALA A 4 3.42 4.31 17.63
N PRO A 5 3.14 4.43 16.35
CA PRO A 5 3.89 3.77 15.31
C PRO A 5 5.27 4.41 15.14
N VAL A 6 6.27 3.60 14.81
CA VAL A 6 7.64 4.05 14.56
C VAL A 6 8.06 3.57 13.17
N LEU A 7 8.47 4.52 12.31
CA LEU A 7 9.01 4.20 10.99
C LEU A 7 10.40 3.60 11.12
N VAL A 8 10.60 2.44 10.51
CA VAL A 8 11.89 1.76 10.46
C VAL A 8 12.47 1.90 9.06
N LEU A 9 13.61 2.53 8.97
CA LEU A 9 14.39 2.63 7.75
C LEU A 9 15.49 1.57 7.71
N ASN A 10 15.84 1.17 6.51
CA ASN A 10 17.01 0.35 6.26
C ASN A 10 18.30 1.19 6.38
N GLN A 11 19.46 0.55 6.37
CA GLN A 11 20.76 1.23 6.39
C GLN A 11 20.89 2.28 5.27
N ASN A 12 20.34 2.02 4.09
CA ASN A 12 20.35 2.91 2.92
C ASN A 12 19.18 3.91 2.90
N TYR A 13 18.51 4.15 4.05
CA TYR A 13 17.35 5.03 4.20
C TYR A 13 16.06 4.59 3.47
N GLU A 14 16.04 3.43 2.82
CA GLU A 14 14.79 2.89 2.26
C GLU A 14 13.80 2.53 3.38
N PRO A 15 12.53 2.95 3.27
CA PRO A 15 11.50 2.55 4.23
C PRO A 15 11.32 1.03 4.24
N LEU A 16 11.44 0.41 5.41
CA LEU A 16 11.28 -1.03 5.57
C LEU A 16 9.90 -1.43 6.07
N ASN A 17 9.49 -0.89 7.19
CA ASN A 17 8.22 -1.19 7.84
C ASN A 17 7.91 -0.18 8.94
N VAL A 18 6.75 -0.37 9.56
CA VAL A 18 6.36 0.31 10.79
C VAL A 18 6.37 -0.72 11.92
N CYS A 19 6.89 -0.34 13.07
CA CYS A 19 6.85 -1.15 14.28
C CYS A 19 6.23 -0.38 15.45
N ASP A 20 5.94 -1.07 16.54
CA ASP A 20 5.56 -0.44 17.78
C ASP A 20 6.77 0.14 18.53
N ILE A 21 6.49 1.03 19.47
CA ILE A 21 7.50 1.67 20.32
C ILE A 21 8.38 0.66 21.07
N ARG A 22 7.80 -0.42 21.58
CA ARG A 22 8.56 -1.44 22.35
C ARG A 22 9.64 -2.07 21.48
N ARG A 23 9.30 -2.43 20.26
CA ARG A 23 10.25 -2.98 19.30
C ARG A 23 11.32 -1.96 18.92
N ALA A 24 10.94 -0.68 18.74
CA ALA A 24 11.87 0.38 18.45
C ALA A 24 12.91 0.55 19.57
N PHE A 25 12.49 0.58 20.83
CA PHE A 25 13.42 0.63 21.98
C PHE A 25 14.32 -0.59 22.08
N ASN A 26 13.82 -1.79 21.78
CA ASN A 26 14.65 -2.99 21.76
C ASN A 26 15.73 -2.92 20.67
N LEU A 27 15.42 -2.35 19.51
CA LEU A 27 16.40 -2.17 18.44
C LEU A 27 17.45 -1.11 18.81
N LEU A 28 17.03 0.01 19.40
CA LEU A 28 17.93 1.06 19.87
C LEU A 28 18.82 0.58 21.04
N GLY A 29 18.25 -0.07 22.04
CA GLY A 29 18.98 -0.57 23.22
C GLY A 29 19.93 -1.72 22.89
N SER A 30 19.70 -2.47 21.82
CA SER A 30 20.61 -3.51 21.31
C SER A 30 21.62 -2.99 20.29
N GLU A 31 21.70 -1.67 20.10
CA GLU A 31 22.60 -1.00 19.14
C GLU A 31 22.40 -1.51 17.68
N LYS A 32 21.22 -2.00 17.35
CA LYS A 32 20.85 -2.45 15.99
C LYS A 32 20.22 -1.39 15.14
N ALA A 33 19.85 -0.26 15.74
CA ALA A 33 19.30 0.91 15.07
C ALA A 33 19.79 2.18 15.74
N GLU A 34 19.77 3.25 15.00
CA GLU A 34 19.98 4.63 15.49
C GLU A 34 18.65 5.40 15.44
N LEU A 35 18.51 6.36 16.36
CA LEU A 35 17.36 7.25 16.41
C LEU A 35 17.59 8.41 15.42
N LEU A 36 16.66 8.62 14.48
CA LEU A 36 16.69 9.76 13.58
C LEU A 36 15.74 10.87 14.04
N GLU A 37 14.47 10.51 14.32
CA GLU A 37 13.44 11.46 14.72
C GLU A 37 12.71 11.02 15.99
N ARG A 38 12.29 11.99 16.78
CA ARG A 38 11.50 11.81 17.99
C ARG A 38 10.06 12.26 17.76
N ASN A 39 9.14 11.61 18.43
CA ASN A 39 7.74 12.06 18.52
C ASN A 39 7.62 13.08 19.67
N HIS A 40 6.58 13.90 19.64
CA HIS A 40 6.23 14.82 20.75
C HIS A 40 5.75 14.10 22.03
N GLN A 41 5.46 12.80 21.94
CA GLN A 41 5.06 12.00 23.08
C GLN A 41 6.25 11.68 23.98
N VAL A 42 6.04 11.77 25.28
CA VAL A 42 7.03 11.39 26.29
C VAL A 42 6.57 10.12 26.99
N ILE A 43 7.47 9.14 27.04
CA ILE A 43 7.24 7.88 27.74
C ILE A 43 7.81 8.00 29.13
N HIS A 44 6.94 7.91 30.13
CA HIS A 44 7.34 7.92 31.53
C HIS A 44 7.64 6.50 31.99
N THR A 45 8.86 6.26 32.44
CA THR A 45 9.27 5.09 33.23
C THR A 45 9.31 5.50 34.71
N PRO A 46 9.42 4.55 35.65
CA PRO A 46 9.54 4.92 37.07
C PRO A 46 10.68 5.89 37.40
N THR A 47 11.73 5.91 36.57
CA THR A 47 12.95 6.69 36.80
C THR A 47 13.26 7.74 35.75
N LEU A 48 12.65 7.65 34.55
CA LEU A 48 13.04 8.48 33.42
C LEU A 48 11.81 8.89 32.59
N ALA A 49 11.87 10.09 32.01
CA ALA A 49 10.97 10.56 30.98
C ALA A 49 11.75 10.56 29.63
N ILE A 50 11.37 9.66 28.72
CA ILE A 50 12.09 9.43 27.47
C ILE A 50 11.19 9.86 26.29
N PRO A 51 11.65 10.75 25.39
CA PRO A 51 10.91 11.08 24.18
C PRO A 51 10.72 9.83 23.31
N ALA A 52 9.48 9.62 22.82
CA ALA A 52 9.18 8.46 21.98
C ALA A 52 9.90 8.56 20.64
N PRO A 53 10.50 7.48 20.13
CA PRO A 53 11.03 7.45 18.78
C PRO A 53 9.89 7.58 17.75
N SER A 54 10.12 8.32 16.67
CA SER A 54 9.24 8.43 15.52
C SER A 54 9.85 7.74 14.29
N VAL A 55 11.14 7.94 14.04
CA VAL A 55 11.89 7.32 12.95
C VAL A 55 13.18 6.74 13.48
N ILE A 56 13.45 5.49 13.16
CA ILE A 56 14.71 4.81 13.45
C ILE A 56 15.30 4.21 12.17
N ARG A 57 16.64 4.15 12.09
CA ARG A 57 17.36 3.55 10.97
C ARG A 57 18.16 2.35 11.45
N LEU A 58 18.09 1.23 10.75
CA LEU A 58 18.93 0.07 11.03
C LEU A 58 20.38 0.36 10.64
N ILE A 59 21.34 -0.13 11.44
CA ILE A 59 22.77 0.00 11.13
C ILE A 59 23.25 -1.05 10.13
N TYR A 60 22.41 -2.00 9.76
CA TYR A 60 22.69 -3.08 8.79
C TYR A 60 21.65 -3.12 7.68
N LEU A 61 22.05 -3.64 6.53
CA LEU A 61 21.19 -3.75 5.36
C LEU A 61 20.32 -5.00 5.43
N VAL A 62 19.00 -4.80 5.40
CA VAL A 62 18.02 -5.88 5.26
C VAL A 62 17.58 -5.98 3.82
N ARG A 63 17.88 -7.09 3.16
CA ARG A 63 17.39 -7.38 1.82
C ARG A 63 15.99 -7.98 1.90
N ARG A 64 15.00 -7.30 1.34
CA ARG A 64 13.61 -7.78 1.25
C ARG A 64 13.17 -7.83 -0.20
N PRO A 65 12.31 -8.80 -0.58
CA PRO A 65 11.58 -8.69 -1.83
C PRO A 65 10.68 -7.45 -1.77
N ARG A 66 10.48 -6.80 -2.92
CA ARG A 66 9.58 -5.64 -3.01
C ARG A 66 8.18 -6.03 -2.51
N PRO A 67 7.55 -5.19 -1.68
CA PRO A 67 6.20 -5.45 -1.22
C PRO A 67 5.24 -5.53 -2.41
N ARG A 68 4.23 -6.40 -2.29
CA ARG A 68 3.19 -6.58 -3.32
C ARG A 68 1.83 -6.23 -2.75
N VAL A 69 1.01 -5.57 -3.55
CA VAL A 69 -0.39 -5.32 -3.20
C VAL A 69 -1.13 -6.65 -3.17
N LYS A 70 -1.80 -6.95 -2.05
CA LYS A 70 -2.62 -8.16 -1.94
C LYS A 70 -3.85 -8.03 -2.83
N LEU A 71 -4.13 -9.06 -3.63
CA LEU A 71 -5.32 -9.09 -4.46
C LEU A 71 -6.58 -9.12 -3.59
N SER A 72 -7.40 -8.09 -3.72
CA SER A 72 -8.69 -7.98 -3.05
C SER A 72 -9.66 -7.17 -3.90
N ARG A 73 -10.97 -7.31 -3.64
CA ARG A 73 -12.01 -6.53 -4.31
C ARG A 73 -11.76 -5.02 -4.21
N ARG A 74 -11.40 -4.55 -3.02
CA ARG A 74 -11.09 -3.14 -2.76
C ARG A 74 -9.95 -2.64 -3.63
N GLU A 75 -8.88 -3.42 -3.70
CA GLU A 75 -7.68 -3.03 -4.44
C GLU A 75 -7.89 -3.08 -5.97
N VAL A 76 -8.72 -4.02 -6.47
CA VAL A 76 -9.11 -4.01 -7.90
C VAL A 76 -9.90 -2.74 -8.22
N PHE A 77 -10.85 -2.36 -7.36
CA PHE A 77 -11.60 -1.11 -7.56
C PHE A 77 -10.70 0.12 -7.48
N ALA A 78 -9.77 0.17 -6.53
CA ALA A 78 -8.82 1.27 -6.38
C ALA A 78 -7.91 1.39 -7.62
N ARG A 79 -7.32 0.28 -8.11
CA ARG A 79 -6.52 0.24 -9.33
C ARG A 79 -7.27 0.81 -10.55
N ASP A 80 -8.54 0.46 -10.68
CA ASP A 80 -9.38 0.86 -11.80
C ASP A 80 -10.09 2.20 -11.56
N ALA A 81 -9.69 2.96 -10.53
CA ALA A 81 -10.27 4.25 -10.15
C ALA A 81 -11.81 4.20 -10.01
N HIS A 82 -12.34 3.10 -9.45
CA HIS A 82 -13.77 2.84 -9.31
C HIS A 82 -14.56 3.04 -10.62
N THR A 83 -13.97 2.66 -11.76
CA THR A 83 -14.52 2.87 -13.09
C THR A 83 -14.63 1.56 -13.84
N CYS A 84 -15.74 1.35 -14.54
CA CYS A 84 -15.95 0.17 -15.39
C CYS A 84 -14.91 0.12 -16.52
N GLN A 85 -14.12 -0.96 -16.59
CA GLN A 85 -13.05 -1.08 -17.60
C GLN A 85 -13.57 -1.43 -19.01
N TYR A 86 -14.87 -1.63 -19.17
CA TYR A 86 -15.52 -1.82 -20.47
C TYR A 86 -16.11 -0.53 -21.03
N CYS A 87 -16.97 0.17 -20.29
CA CYS A 87 -17.67 1.35 -20.78
C CYS A 87 -17.19 2.68 -20.18
N GLY A 88 -16.36 2.66 -19.15
CA GLY A 88 -15.82 3.86 -18.53
C GLY A 88 -16.74 4.54 -17.51
N THR A 89 -17.91 3.98 -17.20
CA THR A 89 -18.81 4.60 -16.22
C THR A 89 -18.31 4.42 -14.79
N GLY A 90 -18.41 5.48 -13.97
CA GLY A 90 -18.19 5.49 -12.52
C GLY A 90 -19.50 5.23 -11.77
N SER A 91 -20.07 4.04 -11.88
CA SER A 91 -21.31 3.66 -11.20
C SER A 91 -21.06 3.26 -9.75
N ARG A 92 -22.08 3.41 -8.87
CA ARG A 92 -22.08 2.84 -7.53
C ARG A 92 -22.23 1.29 -7.53
N ASP A 93 -22.82 0.73 -8.59
CA ASP A 93 -23.05 -0.71 -8.78
C ASP A 93 -21.90 -1.38 -9.53
N LEU A 94 -20.72 -1.33 -8.96
CA LEU A 94 -19.53 -1.97 -9.53
C LEU A 94 -19.37 -3.40 -9.00
N THR A 95 -18.95 -4.28 -9.90
CA THR A 95 -18.63 -5.67 -9.65
C THR A 95 -17.21 -5.97 -10.14
N ILE A 96 -16.68 -7.15 -9.77
CA ILE A 96 -15.45 -7.68 -10.37
C ILE A 96 -15.85 -8.71 -11.42
N ASP A 97 -15.23 -8.60 -12.57
CA ASP A 97 -15.35 -9.57 -13.66
C ASP A 97 -14.01 -10.24 -13.96
N HIS A 98 -14.08 -11.50 -14.39
CA HIS A 98 -12.93 -12.24 -14.92
C HIS A 98 -12.87 -12.04 -16.43
N VAL A 99 -11.83 -11.39 -16.93
CA VAL A 99 -11.62 -11.14 -18.37
C VAL A 99 -11.72 -12.45 -19.16
N MET A 100 -10.90 -13.44 -18.78
CA MET A 100 -11.08 -14.84 -19.18
C MET A 100 -11.95 -15.54 -18.16
N PRO A 101 -13.10 -16.11 -18.56
CA PRO A 101 -14.01 -16.77 -17.63
C PRO A 101 -13.35 -17.95 -16.89
N LYS A 102 -13.71 -18.15 -15.61
CA LYS A 102 -13.14 -19.23 -14.77
C LYS A 102 -13.30 -20.61 -15.39
N HIS A 103 -14.47 -20.93 -15.95
CA HIS A 103 -14.75 -22.22 -16.58
C HIS A 103 -13.91 -22.46 -17.86
N ARG A 104 -13.25 -21.44 -18.37
CA ARG A 104 -12.31 -21.48 -19.50
C ARG A 104 -10.85 -21.35 -19.07
N GLY A 105 -10.55 -21.62 -17.80
CA GLY A 105 -9.18 -21.57 -17.26
C GLY A 105 -8.73 -20.19 -16.78
N GLY A 106 -9.63 -19.20 -16.71
CA GLY A 106 -9.31 -17.87 -16.18
C GLY A 106 -8.97 -17.93 -14.69
N ARG A 107 -7.76 -17.51 -14.34
CA ARG A 107 -7.26 -17.50 -12.97
C ARG A 107 -7.79 -16.32 -12.18
N HIS A 108 -7.79 -16.44 -10.85
CA HIS A 108 -8.10 -15.33 -9.95
C HIS A 108 -6.82 -14.55 -9.63
N GLU A 109 -6.38 -13.74 -10.58
CA GLU A 109 -5.13 -12.97 -10.53
C GLU A 109 -5.32 -11.57 -11.10
N TRP A 110 -4.37 -10.68 -10.83
CA TRP A 110 -4.44 -9.27 -11.19
C TRP A 110 -4.68 -9.05 -12.69
N GLU A 111 -4.04 -9.87 -13.50
CA GLU A 111 -4.04 -9.80 -14.98
C GLU A 111 -5.36 -10.26 -15.58
N ASN A 112 -6.22 -10.90 -14.78
CA ASN A 112 -7.51 -11.43 -15.23
C ASN A 112 -8.73 -10.81 -14.54
N LEU A 113 -8.54 -9.88 -13.62
CA LEU A 113 -9.64 -9.24 -12.89
C LEU A 113 -9.78 -7.77 -13.25
N VAL A 114 -11.00 -7.33 -13.51
CA VAL A 114 -11.32 -5.93 -13.81
C VAL A 114 -12.58 -5.48 -13.10
N THR A 115 -12.65 -4.17 -12.85
CA THR A 115 -13.86 -3.51 -12.40
C THR A 115 -14.85 -3.43 -13.57
N ALA A 116 -16.08 -3.86 -13.35
CA ALA A 116 -17.16 -3.80 -14.33
C ALA A 116 -18.46 -3.30 -13.69
N CYS A 117 -19.23 -2.47 -14.41
CA CYS A 117 -20.61 -2.20 -13.99
C CYS A 117 -21.49 -3.45 -14.23
N ARG A 118 -22.58 -3.59 -13.48
CA ARG A 118 -23.49 -4.75 -13.61
C ARG A 118 -23.94 -5.01 -15.03
N SER A 119 -24.27 -3.95 -15.77
CA SER A 119 -24.74 -4.05 -17.16
C SER A 119 -23.68 -4.67 -18.09
N CYS A 120 -22.44 -4.17 -18.04
CA CYS A 120 -21.34 -4.71 -18.84
C CYS A 120 -20.98 -6.15 -18.40
N ASN A 121 -20.94 -6.41 -17.09
CA ASN A 121 -20.66 -7.75 -16.56
C ASN A 121 -21.73 -8.75 -17.00
N HIS A 122 -23.01 -8.39 -16.93
CA HIS A 122 -24.10 -9.22 -17.40
C HIS A 122 -24.04 -9.46 -18.92
N ARG A 123 -23.79 -8.42 -19.72
CA ARG A 123 -23.63 -8.53 -21.18
C ARG A 123 -22.49 -9.46 -21.57
N LYS A 124 -21.36 -9.38 -20.87
CA LYS A 124 -20.22 -10.27 -21.08
C LYS A 124 -20.55 -11.71 -20.65
N GLY A 125 -21.14 -11.87 -19.48
CA GLY A 125 -21.48 -13.19 -18.93
C GLY A 125 -20.30 -14.15 -18.95
N SER A 126 -20.51 -15.36 -19.41
CA SER A 126 -19.51 -16.42 -19.51
C SER A 126 -18.66 -16.40 -20.79
N LYS A 127 -18.78 -15.34 -21.60
CA LYS A 127 -18.08 -15.20 -22.89
C LYS A 127 -16.69 -14.62 -22.71
N THR A 128 -15.81 -14.88 -23.67
CA THR A 128 -14.55 -14.14 -23.83
C THR A 128 -14.83 -12.73 -24.36
N LEU A 129 -13.83 -11.84 -24.33
CA LEU A 129 -13.98 -10.48 -24.86
C LEU A 129 -14.36 -10.47 -26.36
N GLY A 130 -13.73 -11.35 -27.16
CA GLY A 130 -14.02 -11.47 -28.58
C GLY A 130 -15.46 -11.92 -28.84
N GLU A 131 -15.93 -12.95 -28.15
CA GLU A 131 -17.31 -13.45 -28.26
C GLU A 131 -18.35 -12.43 -27.79
N ALA A 132 -18.03 -11.64 -26.77
CA ALA A 132 -18.90 -10.59 -26.26
C ALA A 132 -18.83 -9.31 -27.11
N ARG A 133 -17.91 -9.22 -28.05
CA ARG A 133 -17.56 -8.01 -28.83
C ARG A 133 -17.30 -6.82 -27.91
N MET A 134 -16.49 -7.09 -26.87
CA MET A 134 -16.12 -6.08 -25.86
C MET A 134 -14.62 -5.90 -25.84
N THR A 135 -14.18 -4.68 -25.51
CA THR A 135 -12.77 -4.33 -25.36
C THR A 135 -12.52 -3.77 -23.95
N LEU A 136 -11.31 -3.90 -23.47
CA LEU A 136 -10.86 -3.26 -22.24
C LEU A 136 -10.30 -1.88 -22.53
N ARG A 137 -10.55 -0.93 -21.63
CA ARG A 137 -9.95 0.41 -21.68
C ARG A 137 -8.46 0.37 -21.35
N ARG A 138 -8.09 -0.52 -20.41
CA ARG A 138 -6.70 -0.79 -20.01
C ARG A 138 -6.52 -2.28 -19.80
N GLU A 139 -5.34 -2.78 -20.14
CA GLU A 139 -4.93 -4.12 -19.79
C GLU A 139 -4.74 -4.22 -18.26
N PRO A 140 -5.38 -5.20 -17.59
CA PRO A 140 -5.25 -5.34 -16.15
C PRO A 140 -3.85 -5.84 -15.78
N ARG A 141 -3.20 -5.12 -14.87
CA ARG A 141 -1.88 -5.45 -14.32
C ARG A 141 -1.91 -5.31 -12.80
N ALA A 142 -1.00 -6.01 -12.13
CA ALA A 142 -0.83 -5.82 -10.69
C ALA A 142 -0.36 -4.39 -10.39
N PRO A 143 -0.99 -3.68 -9.45
CA PRO A 143 -0.53 -2.36 -9.04
C PRO A 143 0.81 -2.47 -8.30
N ARG A 144 1.62 -1.45 -8.37
CA ARG A 144 2.81 -1.32 -7.54
C ARG A 144 2.39 -0.96 -6.12
N ALA A 145 3.04 -1.56 -5.12
CA ALA A 145 2.89 -1.14 -3.73
C ALA A 145 3.73 0.14 -3.55
N ASP A 146 3.10 1.28 -3.74
CA ASP A 146 3.73 2.59 -3.53
C ASP A 146 3.72 3.00 -2.05
N VAL A 147 4.35 4.12 -1.75
CA VAL A 147 4.44 4.69 -0.40
C VAL A 147 3.05 5.00 0.18
N ARG A 148 2.13 5.49 -0.62
CA ARG A 148 0.76 5.80 -0.16
C ARG A 148 0.00 4.54 0.22
N TYR A 149 0.18 3.45 -0.53
CA TYR A 149 -0.41 2.16 -0.20
C TYR A 149 0.16 1.60 1.11
N LEU A 150 1.48 1.69 1.30
CA LEU A 150 2.16 1.07 2.46
C LEU A 150 2.00 1.89 3.74
N TYR A 151 2.04 3.21 3.64
CA TYR A 151 2.15 4.11 4.80
C TYR A 151 1.00 5.12 4.91
N GLY A 152 0.07 5.17 3.96
CA GLY A 152 -0.98 6.19 3.88
C GLY A 152 -1.86 6.31 5.12
N THR A 153 -2.17 5.18 5.78
CA THR A 153 -2.94 5.19 7.03
C THR A 153 -2.19 5.87 8.19
N TYR A 154 -0.87 5.79 8.20
CA TYR A 154 -0.03 6.44 9.22
C TYR A 154 0.18 7.92 8.92
N LEU A 155 0.26 8.28 7.64
CA LEU A 155 0.46 9.66 7.19
C LEU A 155 -0.78 10.56 7.38
N ALA A 156 -1.93 9.95 7.69
CA ALA A 156 -3.14 10.68 8.08
C ALA A 156 -3.06 11.26 9.50
N ASP A 157 -2.12 10.79 10.32
CA ASP A 157 -1.88 11.28 11.68
C ASP A 157 -0.75 12.32 11.64
N GLU A 158 -1.03 13.55 12.06
CA GLU A 158 -0.06 14.67 12.12
C GLU A 158 1.17 14.37 12.98
N GLN A 159 1.05 13.46 13.95
CA GLN A 159 2.18 13.01 14.78
C GLN A 159 3.28 12.32 13.96
N ASN A 160 2.95 11.85 12.77
CA ASN A 160 3.88 11.19 11.85
C ASN A 160 4.34 12.09 10.70
N ASP A 161 4.13 13.39 10.80
CA ASP A 161 4.44 14.34 9.72
C ASP A 161 5.95 14.33 9.34
N ALA A 162 6.83 14.13 10.31
CA ALA A 162 8.27 13.95 10.08
C ALA A 162 8.62 12.78 9.15
N TRP A 163 7.71 11.80 8.98
CA TRP A 163 7.93 10.66 8.07
C TRP A 163 7.93 11.06 6.60
N ARG A 164 7.28 12.18 6.25
CA ARG A 164 7.14 12.65 4.86
C ARG A 164 8.49 12.82 4.16
N SER A 165 9.46 13.41 4.87
CA SER A 165 10.81 13.63 4.36
C SER A 165 11.51 12.30 4.02
N TYR A 166 11.30 11.26 4.83
CA TYR A 166 11.89 9.93 4.64
C TYR A 166 11.13 9.06 3.62
N LEU A 167 9.88 9.42 3.35
CA LEU A 167 9.04 8.73 2.38
C LEU A 167 9.07 9.41 1.00
N PHE A 168 9.92 10.44 0.83
CA PHE A 168 10.08 11.21 -0.42
C PHE A 168 8.78 11.81 -0.95
N LEU A 169 7.85 12.19 -0.04
CA LEU A 169 6.56 12.76 -0.43
C LEU A 169 6.62 14.27 -0.68
N ASP A 170 7.71 14.93 -0.26
CA ASP A 170 7.89 16.37 -0.40
C ASP A 170 8.69 16.74 -1.67
N VAL A 171 9.04 15.76 -2.52
CA VAL A 171 9.72 16.03 -3.80
C VAL A 171 8.66 16.25 -4.88
N PRO A 172 8.47 17.49 -5.38
CA PRO A 172 7.61 17.74 -6.52
C PRO A 172 8.18 17.02 -7.75
N GLY A 173 7.50 16.02 -8.27
CA GLY A 173 7.87 15.36 -9.53
C GLY A 173 8.22 13.87 -9.48
N SER A 174 8.10 13.17 -8.34
CA SER A 174 8.42 11.72 -8.27
C SER A 174 7.23 10.77 -8.55
N LEU A 175 6.19 11.26 -9.19
CA LEU A 175 4.96 10.49 -9.43
C LEU A 175 4.60 10.34 -10.91
N ASP A 176 5.55 10.22 -11.84
CA ASP A 176 5.22 9.79 -13.21
C ASP A 176 6.49 9.29 -13.92
N GLU A 177 6.80 8.01 -13.79
CA GLU A 177 7.46 7.19 -14.80
C GLU A 177 7.03 5.72 -14.67
#